data_e57cd9cedb418309645d266aa43cbc06
#
_entry.id   e57cd9cedb418309645d266aa43cbc06
#
_cell.length_a   1.000
_cell.length_b   1.000
_cell.length_c   1.000
_cell.angle_alpha   90.00
_cell.angle_beta   90.00
_cell.angle_gamma   90.00
#
_symmetry.space_group_name_H-M   'P 1'
#
loop_
_entity.id
_entity.type
_entity.pdbx_description
1 polymer ?
#
loop_
_entity_poly.entity_id
_entity_poly.type
_entity_poly.pdbx_seq_one_letter_code
_entity_poly.pdbx_strand_id
1 'polypeptide(L)'
;MSTTLIVVGVIVLVAAVVVLVLDARHRSARSRARREWAGRHSARYAVADPVLTGQWRHGPFSRGGAGTALELVSGEPDGNTLYLFDLEQGGAVVSTVLALRRPTTSDTTVELRLGSEAATTDGDGAAASEAGMDLLGPVGSRYAFTNDLESARRAVDQRLVLTVEVTGEDVSVLWAEGSWALAALDITAGPQRWDEVTAILARFAELMRLLPPVRHP
;
A
#
# COMPACT_ATOMS: atom_id res chain seq x y z
N MET A 1 -5.57 -52.34 0.21
CA MET A 1 -6.00 -50.95 -0.03
C MET A 1 -6.03 -50.08 1.23
N SER A 2 -6.33 -50.60 2.43
CA SER A 2 -6.44 -49.82 3.67
C SER A 2 -5.12 -49.18 4.16
N THR A 3 -4.02 -49.87 4.13
CA THR A 3 -2.74 -49.38 4.65
C THR A 3 -2.20 -48.21 3.84
N THR A 4 -2.35 -48.22 2.51
CA THR A 4 -1.93 -47.11 1.62
C THR A 4 -2.73 -45.84 1.90
N LEU A 5 -4.04 -45.96 2.14
CA LEU A 5 -4.91 -44.82 2.50
C LEU A 5 -4.52 -44.19 3.83
N ILE A 6 -4.17 -45.05 4.83
CA ILE A 6 -3.70 -44.55 6.14
C ILE A 6 -2.37 -43.82 6.00
N VAL A 7 -1.42 -44.32 5.24
CA VAL A 7 -0.11 -43.70 5.01
C VAL A 7 -0.29 -42.33 4.31
N VAL A 8 -1.11 -42.28 3.27
CA VAL A 8 -1.40 -41.03 2.57
C VAL A 8 -2.07 -40.03 3.52
N GLY A 9 -3.04 -40.46 4.32
CA GLY A 9 -3.71 -39.59 5.30
C GLY A 9 -2.74 -39.00 6.34
N VAL A 10 -1.77 -39.80 6.82
CA VAL A 10 -0.74 -39.33 7.76
C VAL A 10 0.18 -38.31 7.10
N ILE A 11 0.61 -38.55 5.85
CA ILE A 11 1.47 -37.60 5.12
C ILE A 11 0.76 -36.24 4.94
N VAL A 12 -0.50 -36.26 4.53
CA VAL A 12 -1.30 -35.02 4.34
C VAL A 12 -1.46 -34.28 5.68
N LEU A 13 -1.73 -35.01 6.77
CA LEU A 13 -1.85 -34.39 8.10
C LEU A 13 -0.54 -33.74 8.55
N VAL A 14 0.59 -34.43 8.38
CA VAL A 14 1.91 -33.88 8.72
C VAL A 14 2.22 -32.65 7.88
N ALA A 15 1.97 -32.69 6.57
CA ALA A 15 2.15 -31.55 5.69
C ALA A 15 1.29 -30.35 6.12
N ALA A 16 0.03 -30.56 6.46
CA ALA A 16 -0.87 -29.52 6.97
C ALA A 16 -0.35 -28.89 8.29
N VAL A 17 0.12 -29.70 9.23
CA VAL A 17 0.69 -29.22 10.49
C VAL A 17 1.98 -28.42 10.24
N VAL A 18 2.85 -28.87 9.35
CA VAL A 18 4.08 -28.13 8.98
C VAL A 18 3.73 -26.77 8.40
N VAL A 19 2.77 -26.69 7.47
CA VAL A 19 2.31 -25.43 6.88
C VAL A 19 1.77 -24.49 7.96
N LEU A 20 0.93 -24.97 8.88
CA LEU A 20 0.38 -24.17 9.97
C LEU A 20 1.47 -23.63 10.92
N VAL A 21 2.48 -24.47 11.24
CA VAL A 21 3.60 -24.03 12.09
C VAL A 21 4.47 -23.00 11.40
N LEU A 22 4.75 -23.17 10.10
CA LEU A 22 5.52 -22.19 9.32
C LEU A 22 4.76 -20.86 9.23
N ASP A 23 3.47 -20.89 8.94
CA ASP A 23 2.63 -19.69 8.86
C ASP A 23 2.58 -18.96 10.22
N ALA A 24 2.39 -19.69 11.33
CA ALA A 24 2.43 -19.11 12.67
C ALA A 24 3.80 -18.48 13.00
N ARG A 25 4.92 -19.09 12.57
CA ARG A 25 6.26 -18.52 12.75
C ARG A 25 6.46 -17.27 11.92
N HIS A 26 6.01 -17.26 10.65
CA HIS A 26 6.09 -16.09 9.80
C HIS A 26 5.27 -14.92 10.36
N ARG A 27 4.05 -15.18 10.81
CA ARG A 27 3.22 -14.15 11.50
C ARG A 27 3.92 -13.60 12.74
N SER A 28 4.45 -14.47 13.61
CA SER A 28 5.14 -14.04 14.83
C SER A 28 6.42 -13.22 14.54
N ALA A 29 7.18 -13.58 13.50
CA ALA A 29 8.37 -12.84 13.07
C ALA A 29 8.00 -11.44 12.56
N ARG A 30 6.91 -11.34 11.77
CA ARG A 30 6.40 -10.07 11.25
C ARG A 30 5.91 -9.16 12.39
N SER A 31 5.11 -9.66 13.31
CA SER A 31 4.66 -8.89 14.48
C SER A 31 5.83 -8.39 15.32
N ARG A 32 6.89 -9.19 15.48
CA ARG A 32 8.09 -8.76 16.17
C ARG A 32 8.79 -7.64 15.44
N ALA A 33 9.02 -7.79 14.14
CA ALA A 33 9.66 -6.77 13.30
C ALA A 33 8.87 -5.44 13.34
N ARG A 34 7.52 -5.48 13.32
CA ARG A 34 6.66 -4.31 13.45
C ARG A 34 6.83 -3.61 14.79
N ARG A 35 6.84 -4.35 15.89
CA ARG A 35 7.04 -3.78 17.25
C ARG A 35 8.44 -3.18 17.41
N GLU A 36 9.47 -3.84 16.91
CA GLU A 36 10.84 -3.34 16.94
C GLU A 36 10.98 -2.06 16.09
N TRP A 37 10.35 -2.03 14.91
CA TRP A 37 10.32 -0.85 14.06
C TRP A 37 9.56 0.31 14.73
N ALA A 38 8.39 0.04 15.33
CA ALA A 38 7.63 1.01 16.10
C ALA A 38 8.45 1.60 17.25
N GLY A 39 9.18 0.74 18.01
CA GLY A 39 10.06 1.19 19.11
C GLY A 39 11.16 2.12 18.62
N ARG A 40 11.79 1.83 17.47
CA ARG A 40 12.85 2.70 16.89
C ARG A 40 12.36 4.07 16.45
N HIS A 41 11.09 4.16 16.02
CA HIS A 41 10.47 5.39 15.52
C HIS A 41 9.57 6.10 16.55
N SER A 42 9.64 5.70 17.84
CA SER A 42 8.78 6.23 18.91
C SER A 42 7.29 6.16 18.56
N ALA A 43 6.90 5.15 17.78
CA ALA A 43 5.55 4.92 17.30
C ALA A 43 4.80 3.91 18.18
N ARG A 44 3.46 3.91 18.07
CA ARG A 44 2.58 2.97 18.77
C ARG A 44 2.32 1.76 17.87
N TYR A 45 2.15 0.61 18.48
CA TYR A 45 1.76 -0.62 17.82
C TYR A 45 0.36 -1.07 18.28
N ALA A 46 -0.48 -1.50 17.35
CA ALA A 46 -1.77 -2.12 17.61
C ALA A 46 -1.92 -3.38 16.74
N VAL A 47 -2.60 -4.40 17.26
CA VAL A 47 -2.79 -5.68 16.54
C VAL A 47 -3.69 -5.50 15.32
N ALA A 48 -4.75 -4.71 15.44
CA ALA A 48 -5.69 -4.45 14.37
C ALA A 48 -6.44 -3.13 14.58
N ASP A 49 -6.85 -2.51 13.47
CA ASP A 49 -7.78 -1.39 13.44
C ASP A 49 -8.72 -1.56 12.22
N PRO A 50 -10.00 -1.90 12.44
CA PRO A 50 -10.96 -2.11 11.36
C PRO A 50 -11.55 -0.81 10.78
N VAL A 51 -11.29 0.34 11.43
CA VAL A 51 -11.88 1.63 11.05
C VAL A 51 -10.91 2.46 10.20
N LEU A 52 -9.62 2.36 10.49
CA LEU A 52 -8.57 3.18 9.87
C LEU A 52 -8.65 3.22 8.35
N THR A 53 -8.85 2.08 7.73
CA THR A 53 -8.84 1.89 6.27
C THR A 53 -10.05 2.52 5.56
N GLY A 54 -11.12 2.80 6.27
CA GLY A 54 -12.35 3.40 5.73
C GLY A 54 -12.20 4.84 5.21
N GLN A 55 -11.06 5.49 5.48
CA GLN A 55 -10.77 6.84 4.99
C GLN A 55 -10.19 6.87 3.57
N TRP A 56 -9.79 5.72 3.00
CA TRP A 56 -9.20 5.62 1.67
C TRP A 56 -10.07 4.80 0.73
N ARG A 57 -10.05 5.17 -0.55
CA ARG A 57 -10.88 4.56 -1.61
C ARG A 57 -10.07 4.10 -2.82
N HIS A 58 -8.84 4.59 -2.96
CA HIS A 58 -7.97 4.33 -4.11
C HIS A 58 -6.85 3.33 -3.77
N GLY A 59 -6.02 3.00 -4.75
CA GLY A 59 -5.00 1.97 -4.59
C GLY A 59 -5.63 0.58 -4.35
N PRO A 60 -5.14 -0.21 -3.39
CA PRO A 60 -5.69 -1.54 -3.09
C PRO A 60 -7.13 -1.50 -2.55
N PHE A 61 -7.61 -0.35 -2.04
CA PHE A 61 -8.97 -0.19 -1.51
C PHE A 61 -10.04 -0.11 -2.59
N SER A 62 -9.69 0.25 -3.83
CA SER A 62 -10.64 0.37 -4.93
C SER A 62 -11.26 -0.97 -5.35
N ARG A 63 -10.53 -2.09 -5.17
CA ARG A 63 -10.97 -3.43 -5.59
C ARG A 63 -11.59 -4.25 -4.48
N GLY A 64 -11.05 -4.17 -3.26
CA GLY A 64 -11.44 -5.02 -2.13
C GLY A 64 -12.24 -4.32 -1.03
N GLY A 65 -12.53 -3.03 -1.19
CA GLY A 65 -13.14 -2.22 -0.14
C GLY A 65 -12.16 -1.87 0.98
N ALA A 66 -12.67 -1.33 2.09
CA ALA A 66 -11.84 -0.80 3.17
C ALA A 66 -10.94 -1.87 3.82
N GLY A 67 -11.43 -3.07 4.10
CA GLY A 67 -10.67 -4.11 4.80
C GLY A 67 -10.32 -3.74 6.24
N THR A 68 -9.33 -4.44 6.81
CA THR A 68 -8.82 -4.22 8.18
C THR A 68 -7.32 -3.93 8.14
N ALA A 69 -6.87 -2.92 8.88
CA ALA A 69 -5.45 -2.71 9.12
C ALA A 69 -4.97 -3.68 10.22
N LEU A 70 -4.08 -4.61 9.87
CA LEU A 70 -3.45 -5.53 10.82
C LEU A 70 -2.02 -5.08 11.12
N GLU A 71 -1.50 -5.44 12.30
CA GLU A 71 -0.12 -5.15 12.70
C GLU A 71 0.22 -3.64 12.56
N LEU A 72 -0.73 -2.78 12.92
CA LEU A 72 -0.67 -1.34 12.71
C LEU A 72 0.43 -0.70 13.57
N VAL A 73 1.30 0.04 12.93
CA VAL A 73 2.19 1.00 13.58
C VAL A 73 1.72 2.40 13.24
N SER A 74 1.53 3.24 14.25
CA SER A 74 1.10 4.63 14.12
C SER A 74 2.05 5.56 14.87
N GLY A 75 2.54 6.62 14.23
CA GLY A 75 3.48 7.54 14.82
C GLY A 75 3.47 8.90 14.12
N GLU A 76 4.30 9.80 14.63
CA GLU A 76 4.48 11.13 14.06
C GLU A 76 5.97 11.43 13.87
N PRO A 77 6.68 10.67 13.00
CA PRO A 77 8.08 10.98 12.72
C PRO A 77 8.15 12.40 12.11
N ASP A 78 9.05 13.21 12.65
CA ASP A 78 9.27 14.60 12.20
C ASP A 78 7.99 15.47 12.18
N GLY A 79 7.02 15.14 13.04
CA GLY A 79 5.74 15.87 13.15
C GLY A 79 4.71 15.51 12.09
N ASN A 80 4.97 14.52 11.24
CA ASN A 80 4.02 14.03 10.23
C ASN A 80 3.40 12.71 10.68
N THR A 81 2.08 12.60 10.62
CA THR A 81 1.39 11.35 10.94
C THR A 81 1.75 10.27 9.92
N LEU A 82 2.21 9.12 10.41
CA LEU A 82 2.59 7.95 9.63
C LEU A 82 1.82 6.73 10.13
N TYR A 83 1.30 5.94 9.18
CA TYR A 83 0.77 4.60 9.41
C TYR A 83 1.53 3.57 8.58
N LEU A 84 1.81 2.42 9.19
CA LEU A 84 2.35 1.23 8.53
C LEU A 84 1.54 0.04 9.00
N PHE A 85 0.88 -0.68 8.09
CA PHE A 85 0.02 -1.81 8.42
C PHE A 85 -0.04 -2.84 7.28
N ASP A 86 -0.48 -4.04 7.61
CA ASP A 86 -0.85 -5.05 6.63
C ASP A 86 -2.35 -4.91 6.34
N LEU A 87 -2.71 -4.75 5.07
CA LEU A 87 -4.11 -4.67 4.64
C LEU A 87 -4.68 -6.07 4.49
N GLU A 88 -5.67 -6.38 5.29
CA GLU A 88 -6.45 -7.63 5.20
C GLU A 88 -7.77 -7.33 4.48
N GLN A 89 -8.05 -8.10 3.42
CA GLN A 89 -9.30 -8.04 2.66
C GLN A 89 -9.76 -9.48 2.37
N GLY A 90 -11.03 -9.77 2.63
CA GLY A 90 -11.59 -11.09 2.37
C GLY A 90 -10.92 -12.24 3.14
N GLY A 91 -10.35 -11.98 4.32
CA GLY A 91 -9.68 -12.98 5.16
C GLY A 91 -8.21 -13.24 4.77
N ALA A 92 -7.64 -12.47 3.84
CA ALA A 92 -6.25 -12.58 3.43
C ALA A 92 -5.53 -11.24 3.49
N VAL A 93 -4.24 -11.27 3.87
CA VAL A 93 -3.37 -10.09 3.76
C VAL A 93 -2.98 -9.91 2.29
N VAL A 94 -3.36 -8.78 1.71
CA VAL A 94 -3.17 -8.50 0.28
C VAL A 94 -1.96 -7.60 -0.01
N SER A 95 -1.60 -6.73 0.92
CA SER A 95 -0.44 -5.83 0.79
C SER A 95 0.00 -5.27 2.15
N THR A 96 1.23 -4.76 2.21
CA THR A 96 1.67 -3.87 3.29
C THR A 96 1.46 -2.43 2.82
N VAL A 97 0.79 -1.60 3.62
CA VAL A 97 0.50 -0.20 3.29
C VAL A 97 1.28 0.74 4.22
N LEU A 98 1.94 1.71 3.60
CA LEU A 98 2.47 2.90 4.27
C LEU A 98 1.59 4.10 3.88
N ALA A 99 1.22 4.91 4.87
CA ALA A 99 0.46 6.14 4.65
C ALA A 99 1.11 7.28 5.45
N LEU A 100 1.51 8.32 4.76
CA LEU A 100 2.13 9.52 5.34
C LEU A 100 1.20 10.72 5.12
N ARG A 101 0.96 11.50 6.16
CA ARG A 101 0.15 12.71 6.05
C ARG A 101 0.86 13.77 5.22
N ARG A 102 0.15 14.32 4.24
CA ARG A 102 0.65 15.40 3.37
C ARG A 102 0.53 16.76 4.06
N PRO A 103 1.38 17.72 3.69
CA PRO A 103 1.29 19.10 4.18
C PRO A 103 0.01 19.82 3.73
N THR A 104 -0.56 19.39 2.59
CA THR A 104 -1.76 19.99 1.99
C THR A 104 -2.80 18.92 1.69
N THR A 105 -4.08 19.25 1.81
CA THR A 105 -5.20 18.39 1.41
C THR A 105 -5.69 18.79 0.02
N SER A 106 -6.02 17.81 -0.82
CA SER A 106 -6.53 18.02 -2.18
C SER A 106 -7.64 17.03 -2.50
N ASP A 107 -8.64 17.46 -3.28
CA ASP A 107 -9.66 16.58 -3.84
C ASP A 107 -9.15 15.83 -5.10
N THR A 108 -8.01 16.31 -5.65
CA THR A 108 -7.34 15.62 -6.76
C THR A 108 -6.58 14.42 -6.24
N THR A 109 -6.94 13.24 -6.73
CA THR A 109 -6.23 11.98 -6.52
C THR A 109 -5.26 11.72 -7.67
N VAL A 110 -4.06 11.28 -7.36
CA VAL A 110 -3.06 10.82 -8.34
C VAL A 110 -2.59 9.44 -7.92
N GLU A 111 -2.67 8.48 -8.82
CA GLU A 111 -2.30 7.09 -8.59
C GLU A 111 -1.28 6.64 -9.65
N LEU A 112 -0.16 6.05 -9.20
CA LEU A 112 0.97 5.62 -10.02
C LEU A 112 1.09 4.09 -9.90
N ARG A 113 0.73 3.36 -10.95
CA ARG A 113 0.75 1.88 -11.02
C ARG A 113 1.89 1.37 -11.88
N LEU A 114 2.39 0.18 -11.58
CA LEU A 114 3.37 -0.49 -12.44
C LEU A 114 2.78 -0.77 -13.84
N GLY A 115 3.64 -0.72 -14.85
CA GLY A 115 3.23 -0.94 -16.25
C GLY A 115 2.63 -2.33 -16.51
N SER A 116 3.07 -3.36 -15.79
CA SER A 116 2.50 -4.70 -15.85
C SER A 116 1.06 -4.77 -15.33
N GLU A 117 0.73 -3.98 -14.30
CA GLU A 117 -0.65 -3.88 -13.79
C GLU A 117 -1.53 -2.97 -14.67
N ALA A 118 -0.92 -1.98 -15.34
CA ALA A 118 -1.63 -1.15 -16.31
C ALA A 118 -1.90 -1.88 -17.63
N ALA A 119 -1.03 -2.82 -18.04
CA ALA A 119 -1.16 -3.60 -19.28
C ALA A 119 -2.20 -4.73 -19.19
N THR A 120 -2.55 -5.19 -17.97
CA THR A 120 -3.74 -6.02 -17.75
C THR A 120 -5.04 -5.24 -17.95
N THR A 121 -4.92 -4.02 -18.38
CA THR A 121 -5.93 -2.98 -18.64
C THR A 121 -6.79 -3.25 -19.88
N ASP A 122 -6.58 -4.31 -20.64
CA ASP A 122 -7.67 -4.79 -21.53
C ASP A 122 -8.90 -5.30 -20.73
N GLY A 123 -8.70 -5.55 -19.39
CA GLY A 123 -9.77 -5.72 -18.42
C GLY A 123 -9.85 -4.61 -17.34
N ASP A 124 -8.78 -3.87 -17.07
CA ASP A 124 -8.59 -2.96 -15.93
C ASP A 124 -8.64 -1.46 -16.27
N GLY A 125 -8.67 -1.07 -17.53
CA GLY A 125 -9.18 0.25 -17.95
C GLY A 125 -10.61 0.44 -17.46
N ALA A 126 -11.37 -0.66 -17.36
CA ALA A 126 -12.66 -0.71 -16.69
C ALA A 126 -12.54 -0.41 -15.18
N ALA A 127 -11.58 -0.99 -14.44
CA ALA A 127 -11.47 -0.78 -13.00
C ALA A 127 -10.99 0.63 -12.62
N ALA A 128 -10.09 1.25 -13.40
CA ALA A 128 -9.73 2.65 -13.22
C ALA A 128 -10.89 3.58 -13.58
N SER A 129 -11.64 3.25 -14.65
CA SER A 129 -12.85 3.97 -15.06
C SER A 129 -13.98 3.76 -14.04
N GLU A 130 -14.13 2.57 -13.45
CA GLU A 130 -15.07 2.29 -12.36
C GLU A 130 -14.75 3.08 -11.10
N ALA A 131 -13.45 3.36 -10.82
CA ALA A 131 -13.01 4.21 -9.73
C ALA A 131 -13.11 5.72 -10.07
N GLY A 132 -13.60 6.10 -11.25
CA GLY A 132 -13.68 7.50 -11.69
C GLY A 132 -12.29 8.13 -11.95
N MET A 133 -11.31 7.32 -12.36
CA MET A 133 -9.95 7.75 -12.65
C MET A 133 -9.66 7.72 -14.15
N ASP A 134 -9.11 8.79 -14.68
CA ASP A 134 -8.66 8.92 -16.06
C ASP A 134 -7.17 8.62 -16.18
N LEU A 135 -6.74 8.02 -17.29
CA LEU A 135 -5.34 7.80 -17.61
C LEU A 135 -4.67 9.14 -17.94
N LEU A 136 -3.72 9.56 -17.12
CA LEU A 136 -2.90 10.74 -17.39
C LEU A 136 -1.76 10.44 -18.37
N GLY A 137 -1.18 9.23 -18.30
CA GLY A 137 -0.09 8.75 -19.14
C GLY A 137 1.09 8.18 -18.37
N PRO A 138 2.21 7.86 -19.07
CA PRO A 138 3.41 7.31 -18.43
C PRO A 138 4.15 8.37 -17.62
N VAL A 139 4.62 7.98 -16.43
CA VAL A 139 5.48 8.75 -15.54
C VAL A 139 6.62 7.84 -15.08
N GLY A 140 7.78 7.93 -15.74
CA GLY A 140 8.87 6.98 -15.57
C GLY A 140 8.44 5.55 -15.89
N SER A 141 8.74 4.62 -15.00
CA SER A 141 8.39 3.20 -15.10
C SER A 141 6.92 2.88 -14.79
N ARG A 142 6.09 3.88 -14.50
CA ARG A 142 4.69 3.72 -14.07
C ARG A 142 3.72 4.46 -14.97
N TYR A 143 2.44 4.08 -14.88
CA TYR A 143 1.33 4.81 -15.47
C TYR A 143 0.59 5.59 -14.38
N ALA A 144 0.31 6.86 -14.67
CA ALA A 144 -0.43 7.76 -13.79
C ALA A 144 -1.91 7.77 -14.15
N PHE A 145 -2.75 7.68 -13.12
CA PHE A 145 -4.21 7.84 -13.19
C PHE A 145 -4.63 8.96 -12.26
N THR A 146 -5.72 9.66 -12.58
CA THR A 146 -6.22 10.79 -11.78
C THR A 146 -7.71 11.00 -11.99
N ASN A 147 -8.37 11.61 -11.02
CA ASN A 147 -9.75 12.10 -11.15
C ASN A 147 -9.83 13.55 -11.68
N ASP A 148 -8.67 14.22 -11.89
CA ASP A 148 -8.57 15.58 -12.45
C ASP A 148 -7.29 15.71 -13.28
N LEU A 149 -7.41 15.55 -14.60
CA LEU A 149 -6.29 15.59 -15.54
C LEU A 149 -5.57 16.95 -15.58
N GLU A 150 -6.30 18.05 -15.45
CA GLU A 150 -5.70 19.38 -15.52
C GLU A 150 -4.83 19.66 -14.29
N SER A 151 -5.36 19.37 -13.11
CA SER A 151 -4.64 19.53 -11.86
C SER A 151 -3.45 18.59 -11.73
N ALA A 152 -3.61 17.33 -12.11
CA ALA A 152 -2.54 16.32 -12.02
C ALA A 152 -1.37 16.63 -12.96
N ARG A 153 -1.61 17.17 -14.17
CA ARG A 153 -0.55 17.55 -15.11
C ARG A 153 0.44 18.54 -14.53
N ARG A 154 0.01 19.42 -13.62
CA ARG A 154 0.87 20.39 -12.94
C ARG A 154 1.83 19.75 -11.94
N ALA A 155 1.46 18.60 -11.39
CA ALA A 155 2.27 17.85 -10.44
C ALA A 155 3.26 16.88 -11.12
N VAL A 156 3.08 16.60 -12.42
CA VAL A 156 3.98 15.72 -13.18
C VAL A 156 5.14 16.53 -13.74
N ASP A 157 6.26 16.46 -13.04
CA ASP A 157 7.53 17.09 -13.46
C ASP A 157 8.69 16.07 -13.38
N GLN A 158 9.90 16.50 -13.76
CA GLN A 158 11.09 15.66 -13.73
C GLN A 158 11.40 15.09 -12.33
N ARG A 159 11.05 15.80 -11.25
CA ARG A 159 11.29 15.36 -9.88
C ARG A 159 10.37 14.20 -9.52
N LEU A 160 9.12 14.20 -10.00
CA LEU A 160 8.19 13.09 -9.82
C LEU A 160 8.70 11.86 -10.58
N VAL A 161 9.18 12.00 -11.83
CA VAL A 161 9.77 10.91 -12.60
C VAL A 161 10.93 10.27 -11.82
N LEU A 162 11.87 11.07 -11.32
CA LEU A 162 13.00 10.57 -10.53
C LEU A 162 12.57 9.88 -9.23
N THR A 163 11.50 10.35 -8.58
CA THR A 163 10.96 9.73 -7.37
C THR A 163 10.33 8.37 -7.70
N VAL A 164 9.63 8.28 -8.83
CA VAL A 164 9.00 7.05 -9.31
C VAL A 164 10.06 6.00 -9.68
N GLU A 165 11.15 6.39 -10.34
CA GLU A 165 12.23 5.47 -10.75
C GLU A 165 12.93 4.79 -9.55
N VAL A 166 13.03 5.49 -8.41
CA VAL A 166 13.64 4.91 -7.19
C VAL A 166 12.64 4.14 -6.32
N THR A 167 11.36 4.12 -6.68
CA THR A 167 10.32 3.47 -5.85
C THR A 167 10.45 1.95 -5.85
N GLY A 168 10.94 1.35 -6.96
CA GLY A 168 11.08 -0.11 -7.08
C GLY A 168 9.78 -0.83 -7.46
N GLU A 169 9.91 -2.08 -7.95
CA GLU A 169 8.78 -2.89 -8.43
C GLU A 169 8.00 -3.58 -7.31
N ASP A 170 8.57 -3.69 -6.13
CA ASP A 170 7.93 -4.24 -4.92
C ASP A 170 6.84 -3.31 -4.34
N VAL A 171 6.79 -2.06 -4.79
CA VAL A 171 5.67 -1.14 -4.54
C VAL A 171 4.71 -1.24 -5.71
N SER A 172 3.58 -1.90 -5.54
CA SER A 172 2.58 -2.10 -6.59
C SER A 172 1.91 -0.79 -7.01
N VAL A 173 1.59 0.05 -6.05
CA VAL A 173 0.98 1.36 -6.30
C VAL A 173 1.49 2.42 -5.32
N LEU A 174 1.73 3.62 -5.85
CA LEU A 174 2.03 4.84 -5.09
C LEU A 174 0.93 5.86 -5.41
N TRP A 175 0.26 6.43 -4.38
CA TRP A 175 -0.84 7.35 -4.66
C TRP A 175 -0.97 8.47 -3.63
N ALA A 176 -1.61 9.55 -4.05
CA ALA A 176 -2.01 10.68 -3.20
C ALA A 176 -3.52 10.78 -3.21
N GLU A 177 -4.15 10.78 -2.04
CA GLU A 177 -5.60 10.86 -1.83
C GLU A 177 -5.91 11.72 -0.60
N GLY A 178 -6.71 12.75 -0.77
CA GLY A 178 -7.06 13.67 0.32
C GLY A 178 -5.82 14.30 0.96
N SER A 179 -5.64 14.07 2.24
CA SER A 179 -4.48 14.53 3.03
C SER A 179 -3.37 13.47 3.15
N TRP A 180 -3.36 12.44 2.31
CA TRP A 180 -2.44 11.33 2.43
C TRP A 180 -1.61 11.09 1.17
N ALA A 181 -0.35 10.70 1.35
CA ALA A 181 0.49 10.03 0.39
C ALA A 181 0.65 8.58 0.85
N LEU A 182 0.41 7.63 -0.05
CA LEU A 182 0.33 6.21 0.32
C LEU A 182 1.14 5.35 -0.66
N ALA A 183 1.61 4.21 -0.17
CA ALA A 183 2.27 3.19 -0.96
C ALA A 183 1.78 1.81 -0.52
N ALA A 184 1.46 0.95 -1.49
CA ALA A 184 1.20 -0.47 -1.26
C ALA A 184 2.41 -1.28 -1.69
N LEU A 185 2.97 -2.05 -0.75
CA LEU A 185 4.17 -2.85 -0.91
C LEU A 185 3.81 -4.34 -0.90
N ASP A 186 4.75 -5.14 -1.41
CA ASP A 186 4.72 -6.59 -1.19
C ASP A 186 4.71 -6.90 0.32
N ILE A 187 3.95 -7.93 0.69
CA ILE A 187 3.82 -8.38 2.07
C ILE A 187 5.12 -8.92 2.68
N THR A 188 6.11 -9.22 1.84
CA THR A 188 7.44 -9.71 2.26
C THR A 188 8.41 -8.57 2.60
N ALA A 189 8.03 -7.31 2.35
CA ALA A 189 8.85 -6.14 2.65
C ALA A 189 9.22 -6.08 4.15
N GLY A 190 10.50 -5.88 4.44
CA GLY A 190 11.04 -5.81 5.80
C GLY A 190 11.32 -4.39 6.29
N PRO A 191 11.81 -4.25 7.55
CA PRO A 191 12.03 -2.96 8.21
C PRO A 191 12.88 -1.95 7.42
N GLN A 192 13.97 -2.41 6.81
CA GLN A 192 14.82 -1.53 6.00
C GLN A 192 14.04 -0.95 4.82
N ARG A 193 13.22 -1.78 4.17
CA ARG A 193 12.41 -1.34 3.04
C ARG A 193 11.31 -0.37 3.46
N TRP A 194 10.74 -0.54 4.66
CA TRP A 194 9.78 0.41 5.21
C TRP A 194 10.40 1.79 5.43
N ASP A 195 11.65 1.86 5.90
CA ASP A 195 12.39 3.11 6.07
C ASP A 195 12.64 3.80 4.72
N GLU A 196 13.09 3.05 3.70
CA GLU A 196 13.32 3.54 2.34
C GLU A 196 12.03 4.10 1.71
N VAL A 197 10.92 3.33 1.80
CA VAL A 197 9.64 3.77 1.22
C VAL A 197 9.04 4.93 2.01
N THR A 198 9.25 5.02 3.31
CA THR A 198 8.86 6.21 4.10
C THR A 198 9.57 7.47 3.59
N ALA A 199 10.86 7.39 3.27
CA ALA A 199 11.61 8.51 2.69
C ALA A 199 11.12 8.88 1.28
N ILE A 200 10.77 7.88 0.46
CA ILE A 200 10.17 8.09 -0.87
C ILE A 200 8.80 8.77 -0.73
N LEU A 201 7.95 8.30 0.19
CA LEU A 201 6.64 8.89 0.46
C LEU A 201 6.74 10.34 0.93
N ALA A 202 7.73 10.69 1.74
CA ALA A 202 7.95 12.06 2.16
C ALA A 202 8.26 12.98 0.96
N ARG A 203 9.12 12.52 0.03
CA ARG A 203 9.38 13.25 -1.23
C ARG A 203 8.14 13.36 -2.11
N PHE A 204 7.41 12.25 -2.26
CA PHE A 204 6.18 12.22 -3.03
C PHE A 204 5.12 13.16 -2.44
N ALA A 205 4.91 13.16 -1.12
CA ALA A 205 4.00 14.05 -0.43
C ALA A 205 4.32 15.54 -0.69
N GLU A 206 5.63 15.89 -0.70
CA GLU A 206 6.09 17.26 -1.03
C GLU A 206 5.79 17.63 -2.49
N LEU A 207 6.00 16.72 -3.44
CA LEU A 207 5.67 16.96 -4.85
C LEU A 207 4.17 17.16 -5.06
N MET A 208 3.36 16.40 -4.34
CA MET A 208 1.90 16.49 -4.40
C MET A 208 1.32 17.76 -3.75
N ARG A 209 2.15 18.64 -3.16
CA ARG A 209 1.74 20.01 -2.74
C ARG A 209 1.32 20.89 -3.91
N LEU A 210 1.74 20.56 -5.12
CA LEU A 210 1.35 21.28 -6.34
C LEU A 210 -0.11 21.02 -6.75
N LEU A 211 -0.74 19.99 -6.20
CA LEU A 211 -2.17 19.77 -6.40
C LEU A 211 -2.99 20.87 -5.72
N PRO A 212 -4.10 21.31 -6.35
CA PRO A 212 -4.93 22.37 -5.79
C PRO A 212 -5.48 21.95 -4.42
N PRO A 213 -5.47 22.87 -3.45
CA PRO A 213 -6.07 22.61 -2.15
C PRO A 213 -7.59 22.44 -2.29
N VAL A 214 -8.20 21.71 -1.34
CA VAL A 214 -9.66 21.61 -1.25
C VAL A 214 -10.27 23.00 -1.21
N ARG A 215 -11.17 23.29 -2.14
CA ARG A 215 -11.97 24.52 -2.11
C ARG A 215 -13.10 24.31 -1.11
N HIS A 216 -12.98 24.90 0.06
CA HIS A 216 -14.15 25.03 0.95
C HIS A 216 -15.17 25.94 0.26
N PRO A 217 -16.43 25.50 0.13
CA PRO A 217 -17.50 26.34 -0.38
C PRO A 217 -17.80 27.53 0.54
#